data_6615323e7cf38744c8d0ba4ca77a59a7
#
_entry.id   6615323e7cf38744c8d0ba4ca77a59a7
#
_cell.length_a   1.000
_cell.length_b   1.000
_cell.length_c   1.000
_cell.angle_alpha   90.00
_cell.angle_beta   90.00
_cell.angle_gamma   90.00
#
_symmetry.space_group_name_H-M   'P 1'
#
loop_
_entity.id
_entity.type
_entity.pdbx_description
1 polymer ?
#
loop_
_entity_poly.entity_id
_entity_poly.type
_entity_poly.pdbx_seq_one_letter_code
_entity_poly.pdbx_strand_id
1 'polypeptide(L)'
;MTESAKEFGREVYQKAVVEIRDSAPRIAVNLAIAVLVWVIGNYVFIPIAQGYFIQSIAVTQLINLIVLIALAVILLMILKELRDLSDAAAGVVAYELGSRKGEVTKDELHNYKIAFHGLLYVFVAAAAFLLLGNQLSLLHPALAAVVLLVIVIWAIATLFRVGHALSDTVHDYAAEWAKRLEERAR
;
A
#
# COMPACT_ATOMS: atom_id res chain seq x y z
N MET A 1 22.03 -26.53 -12.08
CA MET A 1 21.62 -25.12 -11.79
C MET A 1 21.86 -24.31 -13.02
N THR A 2 20.82 -23.89 -13.67
CA THR A 2 20.93 -23.15 -14.92
C THR A 2 21.38 -21.71 -14.60
N GLU A 3 22.45 -21.26 -15.20
CA GLU A 3 23.01 -19.89 -15.16
C GLU A 3 21.91 -18.83 -15.35
N SER A 4 20.90 -19.16 -16.13
CA SER A 4 19.67 -18.40 -16.40
C SER A 4 18.84 -18.04 -15.16
N ALA A 5 18.73 -18.89 -14.13
CA ALA A 5 17.92 -18.60 -12.95
C ALA A 5 18.60 -17.60 -11.99
N LYS A 6 19.94 -17.68 -11.91
CA LYS A 6 20.74 -16.70 -11.15
C LYS A 6 20.76 -15.33 -11.84
N GLU A 7 20.84 -15.30 -13.16
CA GLU A 7 20.76 -14.06 -13.93
C GLU A 7 19.39 -13.39 -13.78
N PHE A 8 18.30 -14.18 -13.85
CA PHE A 8 16.94 -13.68 -13.64
C PHE A 8 16.77 -13.05 -12.25
N GLY A 9 17.21 -13.73 -11.18
CA GLY A 9 17.11 -13.19 -9.82
C GLY A 9 17.90 -11.88 -9.66
N ARG A 10 19.10 -11.81 -10.24
CA ARG A 10 19.95 -10.60 -10.20
C ARG A 10 19.34 -9.43 -10.98
N GLU A 11 18.72 -9.70 -12.11
CA GLU A 11 18.03 -8.70 -12.92
C GLU A 11 16.81 -8.15 -12.18
N VAL A 12 16.02 -9.01 -11.55
CA VAL A 12 14.86 -8.63 -10.71
C VAL A 12 15.31 -7.73 -9.56
N TYR A 13 16.39 -8.10 -8.86
CA TYR A 13 16.92 -7.30 -7.75
C TYR A 13 17.42 -5.93 -8.21
N GLN A 14 18.18 -5.86 -9.30
CA GLN A 14 18.69 -4.59 -9.81
C GLN A 14 17.56 -3.65 -10.24
N LYS A 15 16.54 -4.15 -10.93
CA LYS A 15 15.35 -3.36 -11.29
C LYS A 15 14.62 -2.88 -10.04
N ALA A 16 14.46 -3.73 -9.04
CA ALA A 16 13.80 -3.39 -7.80
C ALA A 16 14.52 -2.26 -7.03
N VAL A 17 15.85 -2.31 -6.94
CA VAL A 17 16.64 -1.27 -6.25
C VAL A 17 16.53 0.08 -6.96
N VAL A 18 16.57 0.09 -8.30
CA VAL A 18 16.38 1.32 -9.09
C VAL A 18 14.99 1.89 -8.86
N GLU A 19 13.95 1.06 -8.91
CA GLU A 19 12.56 1.48 -8.70
C GLU A 19 12.33 2.06 -7.29
N ILE A 20 12.86 1.42 -6.26
CA ILE A 20 12.79 1.94 -4.88
C ILE A 20 13.45 3.32 -4.79
N ARG A 21 14.62 3.49 -5.40
CA ARG A 21 15.36 4.75 -5.40
C ARG A 21 14.58 5.88 -6.09
N ASP A 22 13.88 5.57 -7.16
CA ASP A 22 13.16 6.55 -7.97
C ASP A 22 11.76 6.85 -7.40
N SER A 23 11.04 5.84 -6.91
CA SER A 23 9.66 5.98 -6.42
C SER A 23 9.58 6.50 -4.97
N ALA A 24 10.52 6.11 -4.08
CA ALA A 24 10.45 6.50 -2.67
C ALA A 24 10.47 8.02 -2.45
N PRO A 25 11.32 8.83 -3.11
CA PRO A 25 11.30 10.29 -2.94
C PRO A 25 9.99 10.91 -3.45
N ARG A 26 9.41 10.40 -4.54
CA ARG A 26 8.14 10.91 -5.10
C ARG A 26 6.98 10.65 -4.15
N ILE A 27 6.93 9.45 -3.56
CA ILE A 27 5.93 9.11 -2.54
C ILE A 27 6.07 10.03 -1.34
N ALA A 28 7.29 10.26 -0.84
CA ALA A 28 7.53 11.12 0.31
C ALA A 28 7.08 12.57 0.04
N VAL A 29 7.37 13.12 -1.14
CA VAL A 29 6.95 14.47 -1.53
C VAL A 29 5.43 14.54 -1.65
N ASN A 30 4.79 13.60 -2.35
CA ASN A 30 3.34 13.59 -2.52
C ASN A 30 2.62 13.41 -1.17
N LEU A 31 3.15 12.58 -0.27
CA LEU A 31 2.62 12.43 1.08
C LEU A 31 2.74 13.73 1.89
N ALA A 32 3.87 14.42 1.82
CA ALA A 32 4.05 15.71 2.45
C ALA A 32 3.06 16.77 1.92
N ILE A 33 2.82 16.79 0.61
CA ILE A 33 1.81 17.66 -0.01
C ILE A 33 0.39 17.29 0.48
N ALA A 34 0.05 16.01 0.55
CA ALA A 34 -1.26 15.56 1.06
C ALA A 34 -1.47 16.01 2.52
N VAL A 35 -0.48 15.82 3.38
CA VAL A 35 -0.53 16.28 4.77
C VAL A 35 -0.67 17.81 4.85
N LEU A 36 0.07 18.55 4.03
CA LEU A 36 -0.01 20.00 3.98
C LEU A 36 -1.40 20.49 3.55
N VAL A 37 -1.96 19.91 2.50
CA VAL A 37 -3.32 20.23 2.02
C VAL A 37 -4.34 19.91 3.10
N TRP A 38 -4.20 18.77 3.78
CA TRP A 38 -5.08 18.37 4.87
C TRP A 38 -4.99 19.35 6.05
N VAL A 39 -3.78 19.73 6.49
CA VAL A 39 -3.57 20.66 7.59
C VAL A 39 -4.13 22.05 7.25
N ILE A 40 -3.77 22.60 6.11
CA ILE A 40 -4.24 23.94 5.70
C ILE A 40 -5.76 23.92 5.51
N GLY A 41 -6.30 22.88 4.90
CA GLY A 41 -7.75 22.73 4.73
C GLY A 41 -8.51 22.76 6.05
N ASN A 42 -8.10 21.92 7.01
CA ASN A 42 -8.82 21.75 8.27
C ASN A 42 -8.57 22.87 9.29
N TYR A 43 -7.33 23.40 9.36
CA TYR A 43 -6.96 24.35 10.43
C TYR A 43 -6.92 25.79 9.97
N VAL A 44 -6.97 26.05 8.65
CA VAL A 44 -6.96 27.42 8.12
C VAL A 44 -8.26 27.72 7.38
N PHE A 45 -8.53 27.02 6.29
CA PHE A 45 -9.64 27.38 5.42
C PHE A 45 -11.02 27.09 6.01
N ILE A 46 -11.22 25.93 6.62
CA ILE A 46 -12.51 25.58 7.23
C ILE A 46 -12.86 26.52 8.39
N PRO A 47 -11.96 26.82 9.35
CA PRO A 47 -12.24 27.80 10.41
C PRO A 47 -12.53 29.21 9.88
N ILE A 48 -11.78 29.71 8.90
CA ILE A 48 -12.03 31.05 8.32
C ILE A 48 -13.40 31.11 7.63
N ALA A 49 -13.84 30.03 7.02
CA ALA A 49 -15.11 29.96 6.29
C ALA A 49 -16.34 29.79 7.20
N GLN A 50 -16.15 29.63 8.50
CA GLN A 50 -17.28 29.50 9.45
C GLN A 50 -18.11 30.77 9.46
N GLY A 51 -19.42 30.61 9.35
CA GLY A 51 -20.36 31.72 9.34
C GLY A 51 -20.60 32.35 7.98
N TYR A 52 -19.87 31.99 6.91
CA TYR A 52 -20.14 32.46 5.56
C TYR A 52 -21.09 31.53 4.81
N PHE A 53 -22.03 32.14 4.08
CA PHE A 53 -23.00 31.40 3.27
C PHE A 53 -23.08 32.02 1.86
N ILE A 54 -23.17 31.14 0.88
CA ILE A 54 -23.53 31.51 -0.50
C ILE A 54 -24.91 30.93 -0.75
N GLN A 55 -25.91 31.83 -0.82
CA GLN A 55 -27.34 31.46 -0.79
C GLN A 55 -27.66 30.61 0.47
N SER A 56 -28.02 29.34 0.30
CA SER A 56 -28.34 28.41 1.40
C SER A 56 -27.19 27.42 1.72
N ILE A 57 -26.06 27.52 1.02
CA ILE A 57 -24.94 26.59 1.15
C ILE A 57 -23.86 27.20 2.04
N ALA A 58 -23.46 26.51 3.07
CA ALA A 58 -22.33 26.92 3.91
C ALA A 58 -21.03 26.87 3.11
N VAL A 59 -20.23 27.92 3.14
CA VAL A 59 -18.92 27.98 2.45
C VAL A 59 -17.98 26.91 2.96
N THR A 60 -18.09 26.52 4.23
CA THR A 60 -17.34 25.38 4.81
C THR A 60 -17.58 24.08 4.08
N GLN A 61 -18.80 23.80 3.60
CA GLN A 61 -19.11 22.58 2.85
C GLN A 61 -18.43 22.59 1.46
N LEU A 62 -18.39 23.75 0.80
CA LEU A 62 -17.72 23.90 -0.49
C LEU A 62 -16.20 23.73 -0.34
N ILE A 63 -15.59 24.35 0.67
CA ILE A 63 -14.16 24.17 0.95
C ILE A 63 -13.85 22.71 1.31
N ASN A 64 -14.67 22.09 2.12
CA ASN A 64 -14.51 20.69 2.49
C ASN A 64 -14.54 19.76 1.25
N LEU A 65 -15.46 20.02 0.32
CA LEU A 65 -15.52 19.27 -0.94
C LEU A 65 -14.26 19.48 -1.80
N ILE A 66 -13.75 20.71 -1.88
CA ILE A 66 -12.51 21.03 -2.61
C ILE A 66 -11.32 20.29 -1.99
N VAL A 67 -11.17 20.34 -0.66
CA VAL A 67 -10.11 19.63 0.08
C VAL A 67 -10.21 18.12 -0.13
N LEU A 68 -11.42 17.57 -0.07
CA LEU A 68 -11.68 16.16 -0.32
C LEU A 68 -11.23 15.73 -1.73
N ILE A 69 -11.61 16.49 -2.74
CA ILE A 69 -11.21 16.21 -4.13
C ILE A 69 -9.69 16.32 -4.30
N ALA A 70 -9.07 17.37 -3.74
CA ALA A 70 -7.63 17.56 -3.81
C ALA A 70 -6.87 16.39 -3.19
N LEU A 71 -7.28 15.97 -1.98
CA LEU A 71 -6.70 14.83 -1.29
C LEU A 71 -6.91 13.51 -2.06
N ALA A 72 -8.10 13.31 -2.63
CA ALA A 72 -8.38 12.12 -3.43
C ALA A 72 -7.46 12.03 -4.66
N VAL A 73 -7.25 13.16 -5.37
CA VAL A 73 -6.33 13.21 -6.51
C VAL A 73 -4.89 12.89 -6.10
N ILE A 74 -4.41 13.49 -5.01
CA ILE A 74 -3.05 13.22 -4.51
C ILE A 74 -2.90 11.76 -4.10
N LEU A 75 -3.89 11.18 -3.43
CA LEU A 75 -3.88 9.76 -3.05
C LEU A 75 -3.84 8.83 -4.25
N LEU A 76 -4.55 9.15 -5.34
CA LEU A 76 -4.47 8.38 -6.59
C LEU A 76 -3.08 8.44 -7.23
N MET A 77 -2.41 9.61 -7.17
CA MET A 77 -1.02 9.74 -7.63
C MET A 77 -0.07 8.89 -6.79
N ILE A 78 -0.20 8.94 -5.46
CA ILE A 78 0.59 8.13 -4.53
C ILE A 78 0.36 6.64 -4.78
N LEU A 79 -0.88 6.22 -5.05
CA LEU A 79 -1.25 4.81 -5.23
C LEU A 79 -0.48 4.16 -6.39
N LYS A 80 -0.24 4.91 -7.48
CA LYS A 80 0.55 4.42 -8.61
C LYS A 80 1.99 4.15 -8.19
N GLU A 81 2.66 5.13 -7.58
CA GLU A 81 4.04 5.00 -7.13
C GLU A 81 4.21 3.91 -6.05
N LEU A 82 3.21 3.77 -5.17
CA LEU A 82 3.20 2.71 -4.15
C LEU A 82 3.06 1.31 -4.76
N ARG A 83 2.36 1.17 -5.87
CA ARG A 83 2.28 -0.10 -6.59
C ARG A 83 3.65 -0.50 -7.13
N ASP A 84 4.35 0.43 -7.77
CA ASP A 84 5.68 0.21 -8.33
C ASP A 84 6.69 -0.13 -7.21
N LEU A 85 6.62 0.58 -6.08
CA LEU A 85 7.39 0.28 -4.87
C LEU A 85 7.09 -1.10 -4.28
N SER A 86 5.82 -1.52 -4.29
CA SER A 86 5.39 -2.85 -3.82
C SER A 86 5.93 -3.97 -4.71
N ASP A 87 5.91 -3.79 -6.03
CA ASP A 87 6.51 -4.73 -6.99
C ASP A 87 8.03 -4.85 -6.77
N ALA A 88 8.69 -3.74 -6.52
CA ALA A 88 10.11 -3.70 -6.21
C ALA A 88 10.42 -4.40 -4.86
N ALA A 89 9.66 -4.12 -3.81
CA ALA A 89 9.82 -4.76 -2.51
C ALA A 89 9.65 -6.29 -2.61
N ALA A 90 8.62 -6.75 -3.34
CA ALA A 90 8.42 -8.17 -3.61
C ALA A 90 9.61 -8.79 -4.36
N GLY A 91 10.20 -8.08 -5.32
CA GLY A 91 11.38 -8.51 -6.06
C GLY A 91 12.61 -8.66 -5.17
N VAL A 92 12.85 -7.69 -4.27
CA VAL A 92 13.96 -7.77 -3.29
C VAL A 92 13.79 -8.97 -2.36
N VAL A 93 12.60 -9.14 -1.79
CA VAL A 93 12.32 -10.24 -0.85
C VAL A 93 12.41 -11.60 -1.56
N ALA A 94 11.87 -11.73 -2.77
CA ALA A 94 11.98 -12.96 -3.55
C ALA A 94 13.45 -13.31 -3.84
N TYR A 95 14.29 -12.32 -4.16
CA TYR A 95 15.71 -12.52 -4.39
C TYR A 95 16.45 -12.94 -3.10
N GLU A 96 16.26 -12.21 -2.00
CA GLU A 96 16.94 -12.50 -0.73
C GLU A 96 16.56 -13.87 -0.15
N LEU A 97 15.31 -14.26 -0.25
CA LEU A 97 14.83 -15.55 0.21
C LEU A 97 15.17 -16.67 -0.77
N GLY A 98 15.00 -16.45 -2.07
CA GLY A 98 15.31 -17.41 -3.13
C GLY A 98 16.81 -17.68 -3.25
N SER A 99 17.67 -16.66 -3.03
CA SER A 99 19.13 -16.83 -3.05
C SER A 99 19.62 -17.80 -1.96
N ARG A 100 18.91 -17.89 -0.83
CA ARG A 100 19.20 -18.86 0.24
C ARG A 100 18.81 -20.30 -0.14
N LYS A 101 17.81 -20.48 -1.00
CA LYS A 101 17.39 -21.78 -1.55
C LYS A 101 18.15 -22.17 -2.83
N GLY A 102 18.87 -21.20 -3.44
CA GLY A 102 19.66 -21.41 -4.66
C GLY A 102 18.96 -21.05 -5.96
N GLU A 103 17.66 -20.83 -5.97
CA GLU A 103 16.87 -20.43 -7.15
C GLU A 103 15.70 -19.51 -6.76
N VAL A 104 15.43 -18.51 -7.61
CA VAL A 104 14.24 -17.68 -7.53
C VAL A 104 13.28 -18.17 -8.61
N THR A 105 12.14 -18.72 -8.20
CA THR A 105 11.11 -19.17 -9.15
C THR A 105 10.14 -18.03 -9.49
N LYS A 106 9.56 -18.09 -10.70
CA LYS A 106 8.56 -17.11 -11.13
C LYS A 106 7.30 -17.15 -10.27
N ASP A 107 6.93 -18.35 -9.80
CA ASP A 107 5.75 -18.55 -8.97
C ASP A 107 5.93 -17.97 -7.56
N GLU A 108 7.10 -18.15 -6.96
CA GLU A 108 7.45 -17.49 -5.69
C GLU A 108 7.40 -15.97 -5.81
N LEU A 109 8.00 -15.40 -6.85
CA LEU A 109 7.95 -13.96 -7.11
C LEU A 109 6.50 -13.47 -7.25
N HIS A 110 5.64 -14.24 -7.95
CA HIS A 110 4.23 -13.91 -8.12
C HIS A 110 3.47 -13.91 -6.78
N ASN A 111 3.69 -14.92 -5.93
CA ASN A 111 3.07 -15.01 -4.61
C ASN A 111 3.49 -13.87 -3.68
N TYR A 112 4.79 -13.51 -3.68
CA TYR A 112 5.27 -12.33 -2.95
C TYR A 112 4.62 -11.03 -3.46
N LYS A 113 4.49 -10.85 -4.77
CA LYS A 113 3.79 -9.69 -5.34
C LYS A 113 2.34 -9.59 -4.87
N ILE A 114 1.60 -10.69 -4.89
CA ILE A 114 0.22 -10.73 -4.38
C ILE A 114 0.18 -10.32 -2.91
N ALA A 115 1.08 -10.85 -2.10
CA ALA A 115 1.14 -10.57 -0.68
C ALA A 115 1.48 -9.09 -0.41
N PHE A 116 2.54 -8.58 -1.02
CA PHE A 116 2.95 -7.17 -0.84
C PHE A 116 1.90 -6.19 -1.34
N HIS A 117 1.30 -6.43 -2.51
CA HIS A 117 0.20 -5.60 -3.02
C HIS A 117 -1.00 -5.62 -2.07
N GLY A 118 -1.40 -6.80 -1.60
CA GLY A 118 -2.53 -6.93 -0.69
C GLY A 118 -2.31 -6.15 0.61
N LEU A 119 -1.17 -6.36 1.27
CA LEU A 119 -0.81 -5.63 2.49
C LEU A 119 -0.72 -4.13 2.26
N LEU A 120 -0.04 -3.71 1.20
CA LEU A 120 0.10 -2.30 0.86
C LEU A 120 -1.25 -1.63 0.64
N TYR A 121 -2.14 -2.24 -0.15
CA TYR A 121 -3.45 -1.65 -0.44
C TYR A 121 -4.33 -1.54 0.79
N VAL A 122 -4.28 -2.53 1.71
CA VAL A 122 -4.99 -2.44 2.99
C VAL A 122 -4.45 -1.27 3.81
N PHE A 123 -3.12 -1.14 3.89
CA PHE A 123 -2.49 -0.04 4.61
C PHE A 123 -2.84 1.33 4.00
N VAL A 124 -2.78 1.45 2.67
CA VAL A 124 -3.14 2.68 1.95
C VAL A 124 -4.61 3.04 2.12
N ALA A 125 -5.51 2.05 2.05
CA ALA A 125 -6.94 2.29 2.27
C ALA A 125 -7.23 2.79 3.69
N ALA A 126 -6.56 2.22 4.70
CA ALA A 126 -6.67 2.67 6.07
C ALA A 126 -6.12 4.10 6.25
N ALA A 127 -4.93 4.39 5.70
CA ALA A 127 -4.33 5.72 5.74
C ALA A 127 -5.18 6.77 4.98
N ALA A 128 -5.71 6.40 3.82
CA ALA A 128 -6.63 7.24 3.06
C ALA A 128 -7.90 7.56 3.86
N PHE A 129 -8.47 6.57 4.55
CA PHE A 129 -9.63 6.80 5.40
C PHE A 129 -9.29 7.71 6.60
N LEU A 130 -8.11 7.60 7.20
CA LEU A 130 -7.69 8.50 8.27
C LEU A 130 -7.58 9.97 7.79
N LEU A 131 -7.16 10.18 6.54
CA LEU A 131 -7.06 11.52 5.94
C LEU A 131 -8.42 12.06 5.48
N LEU A 132 -9.25 11.22 4.88
CA LEU A 132 -10.49 11.61 4.23
C LEU A 132 -11.74 11.47 5.12
N GLY A 133 -11.67 10.64 6.17
CA GLY A 133 -12.84 10.29 6.98
C GLY A 133 -13.52 11.49 7.64
N ASN A 134 -12.75 12.47 8.09
CA ASN A 134 -13.30 13.71 8.63
C ASN A 134 -14.07 14.52 7.57
N GLN A 135 -13.51 14.66 6.37
CA GLN A 135 -14.15 15.36 5.25
C GLN A 135 -15.44 14.67 4.81
N LEU A 136 -15.44 13.33 4.77
CA LEU A 136 -16.63 12.53 4.49
C LEU A 136 -17.72 12.73 5.55
N SER A 137 -17.34 12.77 6.84
CA SER A 137 -18.27 13.00 7.95
C SER A 137 -18.87 14.41 7.93
N LEU A 138 -18.11 15.42 7.52
CA LEU A 138 -18.57 16.80 7.38
C LEU A 138 -19.58 16.96 6.22
N LEU A 139 -19.48 16.13 5.18
CA LEU A 139 -20.49 16.09 4.12
C LEU A 139 -21.77 15.39 4.60
N HIS A 140 -21.62 14.20 5.14
CA HIS A 140 -22.71 13.44 5.76
C HIS A 140 -22.14 12.33 6.67
N PRO A 141 -22.53 12.24 7.95
CA PRO A 141 -21.98 11.24 8.89
C PRO A 141 -22.08 9.79 8.40
N ALA A 142 -23.19 9.44 7.72
CA ALA A 142 -23.39 8.10 7.18
C ALA A 142 -22.39 7.74 6.07
N LEU A 143 -21.85 8.71 5.31
CA LEU A 143 -20.87 8.43 4.26
C LEU A 143 -19.58 7.85 4.82
N ALA A 144 -19.05 8.45 5.88
CA ALA A 144 -17.85 7.95 6.54
C ALA A 144 -18.06 6.53 7.09
N ALA A 145 -19.21 6.27 7.72
CA ALA A 145 -19.52 4.95 8.25
C ALA A 145 -19.64 3.87 7.16
N VAL A 146 -20.33 4.17 6.06
CA VAL A 146 -20.47 3.23 4.92
C VAL A 146 -19.12 2.97 4.27
N VAL A 147 -18.31 4.00 4.02
CA VAL A 147 -16.97 3.84 3.44
C VAL A 147 -16.08 3.01 4.34
N LEU A 148 -16.10 3.24 5.66
CA LEU A 148 -15.35 2.46 6.63
C LEU A 148 -15.75 0.98 6.59
N LEU A 149 -17.05 0.66 6.60
CA LEU A 149 -17.53 -0.70 6.50
C LEU A 149 -17.05 -1.41 5.23
N VAL A 150 -17.14 -0.73 4.08
CA VAL A 150 -16.64 -1.27 2.81
C VAL A 150 -15.15 -1.54 2.87
N ILE A 151 -14.35 -0.61 3.42
CA ILE A 151 -12.90 -0.79 3.59
C ILE A 151 -12.60 -1.99 4.49
N VAL A 152 -13.30 -2.14 5.62
CA VAL A 152 -13.07 -3.25 6.56
C VAL A 152 -13.37 -4.59 5.92
N ILE A 153 -14.52 -4.74 5.26
CA ILE A 153 -14.91 -5.99 4.58
C ILE A 153 -13.89 -6.33 3.49
N TRP A 154 -13.52 -5.33 2.68
CA TRP A 154 -12.55 -5.51 1.61
C TRP A 154 -11.14 -5.83 2.15
N ALA A 155 -10.71 -5.18 3.24
CA ALA A 155 -9.44 -5.45 3.89
C ALA A 155 -9.35 -6.88 4.42
N ILE A 156 -10.41 -7.36 5.08
CA ILE A 156 -10.50 -8.75 5.56
C ILE A 156 -10.37 -9.72 4.38
N ALA A 157 -11.14 -9.53 3.31
CA ALA A 157 -11.07 -10.38 2.12
C ALA A 157 -9.67 -10.37 1.47
N THR A 158 -9.02 -9.20 1.43
CA THR A 158 -7.67 -9.05 0.91
C THR A 158 -6.64 -9.75 1.78
N LEU A 159 -6.71 -9.61 3.11
CA LEU A 159 -5.82 -10.30 4.05
C LEU A 159 -5.97 -11.83 3.99
N PHE A 160 -7.18 -12.35 3.79
CA PHE A 160 -7.36 -13.78 3.53
C PHE A 160 -6.64 -14.23 2.26
N ARG A 161 -6.73 -13.45 1.17
CA ARG A 161 -6.01 -13.73 -0.08
C ARG A 161 -4.48 -13.70 0.11
N VAL A 162 -3.98 -12.72 0.85
CA VAL A 162 -2.56 -12.61 1.22
C VAL A 162 -2.11 -13.84 2.02
N GLY A 163 -2.87 -14.22 3.04
CA GLY A 163 -2.58 -15.40 3.86
C GLY A 163 -2.51 -16.67 3.03
N HIS A 164 -3.43 -16.84 2.07
CA HIS A 164 -3.44 -18.01 1.18
C HIS A 164 -2.22 -18.03 0.25
N ALA A 165 -1.86 -16.88 -0.35
CA ALA A 165 -0.68 -16.76 -1.22
C ALA A 165 0.64 -17.03 -0.48
N LEU A 166 0.72 -16.68 0.80
CA LEU A 166 1.91 -16.94 1.63
C LEU A 166 1.94 -18.34 2.24
N SER A 167 0.80 -19.01 2.37
CA SER A 167 0.69 -20.33 3.00
C SER A 167 1.55 -21.37 2.29
N ASP A 168 1.53 -21.40 0.97
CA ASP A 168 2.33 -22.32 0.17
C ASP A 168 3.84 -22.09 0.39
N THR A 169 4.23 -20.82 0.40
CA THR A 169 5.61 -20.42 0.65
C THR A 169 6.07 -20.78 2.06
N VAL A 170 5.24 -20.59 3.08
CA VAL A 170 5.53 -20.94 4.47
C VAL A 170 5.64 -22.46 4.66
N HIS A 171 4.78 -23.22 3.98
CA HIS A 171 4.80 -24.69 4.04
C HIS A 171 6.11 -25.25 3.48
N ASP A 172 6.58 -24.74 2.36
CA ASP A 172 7.86 -25.13 1.75
C ASP A 172 9.06 -24.81 2.66
N TYR A 173 9.05 -23.63 3.31
CA TYR A 173 10.08 -23.26 4.29
C TYR A 173 10.08 -24.19 5.50
N ALA A 174 8.90 -24.50 6.04
CA ALA A 174 8.79 -25.40 7.18
C ALA A 174 9.30 -26.82 6.85
N ALA A 175 8.99 -27.34 5.67
CA ALA A 175 9.48 -28.64 5.20
C ALA A 175 11.01 -28.67 5.02
N GLU A 176 11.60 -27.61 4.50
CA GLU A 176 13.05 -27.49 4.35
C GLU A 176 13.77 -27.38 5.70
N TRP A 177 13.21 -26.62 6.65
CA TRP A 177 13.73 -26.54 8.02
C TRP A 177 13.69 -27.89 8.72
N ALA A 178 12.61 -28.63 8.57
CA ALA A 178 12.48 -29.97 9.14
C ALA A 178 13.57 -30.92 8.61
N LYS A 179 13.83 -30.91 7.30
CA LYS A 179 14.92 -31.70 6.69
C LYS A 179 16.29 -31.32 7.22
N ARG A 180 16.59 -30.04 7.37
CA ARG A 180 17.88 -29.57 7.91
C ARG A 180 18.09 -29.96 9.37
N LEU A 181 17.01 -30.02 10.17
CA LEU A 181 17.06 -30.49 11.55
C LEU A 181 17.29 -31.99 11.63
N GLU A 182 16.68 -32.80 10.75
CA GLU A 182 16.92 -34.23 10.64
C GLU A 182 18.38 -34.54 10.22
N GLU A 183 18.93 -33.78 9.26
CA GLU A 183 20.34 -33.95 8.83
C GLU A 183 21.35 -33.61 9.94
N ARG A 184 21.02 -32.67 10.83
CA ARG A 184 21.87 -32.32 11.99
C ARG A 184 21.75 -33.30 13.17
N ALA A 185 20.67 -34.06 13.22
CA ALA A 185 20.43 -35.05 14.29
C ALA A 185 21.01 -36.45 13.99
N ARG A 186 21.49 -36.66 12.77
CA ARG A 186 22.22 -37.85 12.34
C ARG A 186 23.73 -37.64 12.40
#